data_1ae6b69beba98554740dc7ee5d86a038
#
_entry.id   1ae6b69beba98554740dc7ee5d86a038
#
_cell.length_a   1.000
_cell.length_b   1.000
_cell.length_c   1.000
_cell.angle_alpha   90.00
_cell.angle_beta   90.00
_cell.angle_gamma   90.00
#
_symmetry.space_group_name_H-M   'P 1'
#
loop_
_entity.id
_entity.type
_entity.pdbx_description
1 polymer ?
#
loop_
_entity_poly.entity_id
_entity_poly.type
_entity_poly.pdbx_seq_one_letter_code
_entity_poly.pdbx_strand_id
1 'polypeptide(L)'
;EDVWDGFVGTQREVAIADRPVDVEIGLQDRPNIDLDRYREPQVNAPSGPNATAQQASLGENPHVPRQVKKTLEDDDWQAEGAMTYLYRRGLDVYDINQVLSVGALGQGANRRLVPTRWSITAVDDTVSKFLRGRIRNAPSVDQVQVFVNQYIGNRYWIVLAPGKWEYELVEMKAPGSIWNPEPGGNVFMSSAYEGFEGRTGYVEETAGAYYAARLGVLEYLESIGRQAKALVLREVSDDYWAPVGVWQVRESVRNAFEDGPNPELRGEPGVAETFDSAIRQITPHLPVSLANLR
;
A
#
# COMPACT_ATOMS: atom_id res chain seq x y z
N GLU A 1 32.06 -10.18 -1.06
CA GLU A 1 31.57 -9.71 -2.38
C GLU A 1 30.95 -8.35 -2.17
N ASP A 2 31.35 -7.40 -2.99
CA ASP A 2 30.80 -6.05 -2.93
C ASP A 2 29.31 -6.13 -3.30
N VAL A 3 28.45 -5.57 -2.46
CA VAL A 3 26.98 -5.56 -2.69
C VAL A 3 26.57 -4.81 -3.96
N TRP A 4 27.51 -4.11 -4.62
CA TRP A 4 27.33 -3.40 -5.87
C TRP A 4 27.93 -4.11 -7.08
N ASP A 5 28.49 -5.31 -6.91
CA ASP A 5 29.06 -6.09 -7.99
C ASP A 5 28.04 -6.95 -8.73
N GLY A 6 28.32 -7.20 -10.01
CA GLY A 6 27.60 -8.12 -10.87
C GLY A 6 26.13 -7.75 -11.10
N PHE A 7 25.30 -8.75 -11.28
CA PHE A 7 23.88 -8.58 -11.64
C PHE A 7 23.07 -7.82 -10.57
N VAL A 8 23.37 -8.05 -9.29
CA VAL A 8 22.70 -7.37 -8.16
C VAL A 8 23.10 -5.89 -8.13
N GLY A 9 24.36 -5.57 -8.43
CA GLY A 9 24.80 -4.18 -8.56
C GLY A 9 24.04 -3.45 -9.66
N THR A 10 23.94 -4.03 -10.85
CA THR A 10 23.14 -3.46 -11.95
C THR A 10 21.68 -3.23 -11.55
N GLN A 11 21.04 -4.21 -10.89
CA GLN A 11 19.66 -4.04 -10.41
C GLN A 11 19.52 -2.88 -9.41
N ARG A 12 20.47 -2.73 -8.49
CA ARG A 12 20.48 -1.62 -7.53
C ARG A 12 20.62 -0.29 -8.22
N GLU A 13 21.58 -0.16 -9.13
CA GLU A 13 21.81 1.09 -9.86
C GLU A 13 20.58 1.53 -10.66
N VAL A 14 19.88 0.59 -11.32
CA VAL A 14 18.63 0.88 -12.02
C VAL A 14 17.53 1.31 -11.06
N ALA A 15 17.36 0.59 -9.94
CA ALA A 15 16.27 0.83 -9.02
C ALA A 15 16.41 2.13 -8.21
N ILE A 16 17.61 2.67 -8.05
CA ILE A 16 17.85 3.95 -7.35
C ILE A 16 17.87 5.16 -8.29
N ALA A 17 17.77 4.94 -9.61
CA ALA A 17 17.73 6.00 -10.60
C ALA A 17 16.35 6.67 -10.65
N ASP A 18 16.30 7.98 -10.89
CA ASP A 18 15.07 8.77 -11.05
C ASP A 18 14.62 8.88 -12.52
N ARG A 19 15.32 8.21 -13.43
CA ARG A 19 15.03 8.16 -14.86
C ARG A 19 15.21 6.75 -15.37
N PRO A 20 14.48 6.35 -16.42
CA PRO A 20 14.72 5.11 -17.11
C PRO A 20 16.20 4.97 -17.51
N VAL A 21 16.76 3.80 -17.32
CA VAL A 21 18.13 3.47 -17.67
C VAL A 21 18.11 2.34 -18.67
N ASP A 22 18.86 2.47 -19.76
CA ASP A 22 19.03 1.40 -20.74
C ASP A 22 19.86 0.26 -20.16
N VAL A 23 19.30 -0.96 -20.21
CA VAL A 23 19.96 -2.17 -19.70
C VAL A 23 20.04 -3.19 -20.80
N GLU A 24 21.25 -3.67 -21.08
CA GLU A 24 21.49 -4.82 -21.95
C GLU A 24 21.53 -6.10 -21.11
N ILE A 25 20.67 -7.07 -21.44
CA ILE A 25 20.60 -8.35 -20.74
C ILE A 25 20.94 -9.49 -21.74
N GLY A 26 22.06 -10.15 -21.48
CA GLY A 26 22.42 -11.40 -22.17
C GLY A 26 21.61 -12.56 -21.56
N LEU A 27 20.82 -13.26 -22.38
CA LEU A 27 20.04 -14.42 -21.97
C LEU A 27 20.76 -15.72 -22.34
N GLN A 28 20.65 -16.72 -21.47
CA GLN A 28 21.19 -18.06 -21.73
C GLN A 28 20.45 -18.75 -22.90
N ASP A 29 19.12 -18.65 -22.86
CA ASP A 29 18.22 -19.27 -23.83
C ASP A 29 17.14 -18.26 -24.25
N ARG A 30 16.40 -18.57 -25.31
CA ARG A 30 15.24 -17.78 -25.71
C ARG A 30 14.17 -17.85 -24.63
N PRO A 31 13.44 -16.75 -24.34
CA PRO A 31 12.32 -16.78 -23.42
C PRO A 31 11.30 -17.83 -23.83
N ASN A 32 10.86 -18.63 -22.86
CA ASN A 32 9.78 -19.57 -23.09
C ASN A 32 8.45 -18.83 -23.11
N ILE A 33 7.72 -18.89 -24.24
CA ILE A 33 6.42 -18.20 -24.46
C ILE A 33 5.24 -19.14 -24.22
N ASP A 34 5.43 -20.25 -23.54
CA ASP A 34 4.33 -21.16 -23.20
C ASP A 34 3.42 -20.54 -22.14
N LEU A 35 2.37 -19.89 -22.59
CA LEU A 35 1.40 -19.18 -21.73
C LEU A 35 0.59 -20.10 -20.82
N ASP A 36 0.49 -21.40 -21.14
CA ASP A 36 -0.26 -22.35 -20.30
C ASP A 36 0.48 -22.67 -18.98
N ARG A 37 1.80 -22.48 -18.94
CA ARG A 37 2.60 -22.61 -17.72
C ARG A 37 2.45 -21.45 -16.75
N TYR A 38 1.91 -20.31 -17.19
CA TYR A 38 1.78 -19.09 -16.41
C TYR A 38 0.40 -18.95 -15.73
N ARG A 39 -0.47 -19.93 -15.87
CA ARG A 39 -1.69 -20.10 -15.08
C ARG A 39 -1.34 -20.64 -13.71
N GLU A 40 -0.70 -19.80 -12.89
CA GLU A 40 -0.41 -20.18 -11.52
C GLU A 40 -1.63 -20.11 -10.61
N PRO A 41 -1.64 -20.92 -9.52
CA PRO A 41 -2.71 -20.86 -8.53
C PRO A 41 -2.84 -19.44 -7.98
N GLN A 42 -4.05 -19.07 -7.62
CA GLN A 42 -4.53 -17.74 -7.21
C GLN A 42 -3.73 -16.98 -6.13
N VAL A 43 -2.63 -17.55 -5.64
CA VAL A 43 -1.80 -16.98 -4.56
C VAL A 43 -0.56 -16.24 -5.06
N ASN A 44 -0.10 -16.52 -6.27
CA ASN A 44 1.11 -15.94 -6.83
C ASN A 44 0.77 -14.88 -7.88
N ALA A 45 1.55 -13.81 -7.91
CA ALA A 45 1.44 -12.80 -8.96
C ALA A 45 1.67 -13.45 -10.34
N PRO A 46 0.89 -13.07 -11.38
CA PRO A 46 1.11 -13.58 -12.72
C PRO A 46 2.55 -13.29 -13.16
N SER A 47 3.26 -14.32 -13.60
CA SER A 47 4.59 -14.18 -14.18
C SER A 47 4.51 -14.27 -15.72
N GLY A 48 5.26 -13.41 -16.39
CA GLY A 48 5.39 -13.46 -17.85
C GLY A 48 6.43 -14.50 -18.33
N PRO A 49 6.71 -14.56 -19.64
CA PRO A 49 7.80 -15.36 -20.18
C PRO A 49 9.10 -15.08 -19.43
N ASN A 50 9.77 -16.14 -19.00
CA ASN A 50 11.03 -16.01 -18.29
C ASN A 50 12.19 -16.66 -19.07
N ALA A 51 13.38 -16.16 -18.84
CA ALA A 51 14.63 -16.74 -19.33
C ALA A 51 15.74 -16.47 -18.30
N THR A 52 16.73 -17.35 -18.25
CA THR A 52 17.87 -17.16 -17.37
C THR A 52 18.76 -16.05 -17.92
N ALA A 53 18.95 -14.99 -17.16
CA ALA A 53 19.92 -13.94 -17.48
C ALA A 53 21.33 -14.42 -17.10
N GLN A 54 22.26 -14.28 -18.05
CA GLN A 54 23.69 -14.57 -17.83
C GLN A 54 24.50 -13.33 -17.48
N GLN A 55 24.14 -12.21 -18.09
CA GLN A 55 24.85 -10.96 -17.95
C GLN A 55 23.87 -9.80 -18.02
N ALA A 56 24.12 -8.75 -17.22
CA ALA A 56 23.46 -7.47 -17.34
C ALA A 56 24.51 -6.37 -17.33
N SER A 57 24.33 -5.36 -18.17
CA SER A 57 25.19 -4.16 -18.22
C SER A 57 24.32 -2.93 -18.45
N LEU A 58 24.76 -1.80 -17.92
CA LEU A 58 24.12 -0.51 -18.16
C LEU A 58 24.62 0.09 -19.46
N GLY A 59 23.69 0.58 -20.29
CA GLY A 59 24.01 1.33 -21.51
C GLY A 59 24.47 2.77 -21.22
N GLU A 60 24.09 3.29 -20.04
CA GLU A 60 24.42 4.65 -19.59
C GLU A 60 24.56 4.72 -18.07
N ASN A 61 25.15 5.82 -17.56
CA ASN A 61 25.26 6.05 -16.13
C ASN A 61 23.89 6.47 -15.55
N PRO A 62 23.37 5.78 -14.54
CA PRO A 62 22.09 6.12 -13.90
C PRO A 62 22.19 7.47 -13.19
N HIS A 63 21.16 8.29 -13.39
CA HIS A 63 21.02 9.52 -12.62
C HIS A 63 20.36 9.22 -11.27
N VAL A 64 21.15 9.28 -10.20
CA VAL A 64 20.68 9.01 -8.84
C VAL A 64 20.39 10.33 -8.12
N PRO A 65 19.16 10.51 -7.55
CA PRO A 65 18.82 11.71 -6.78
C PRO A 65 19.79 11.96 -5.63
N ARG A 66 20.12 13.23 -5.38
CA ARG A 66 21.08 13.62 -4.33
C ARG A 66 20.65 13.10 -2.93
N GLN A 67 19.36 13.12 -2.65
CA GLN A 67 18.82 12.62 -1.38
C GLN A 67 18.99 11.11 -1.23
N VAL A 68 18.88 10.34 -2.32
CA VAL A 68 19.16 8.90 -2.32
C VAL A 68 20.65 8.65 -2.12
N LYS A 69 21.53 9.37 -2.85
CA LYS A 69 22.99 9.28 -2.65
C LYS A 69 23.38 9.49 -1.19
N LYS A 70 22.79 10.48 -0.53
CA LYS A 70 23.05 10.74 0.88
C LYS A 70 22.68 9.57 1.79
N THR A 71 21.59 8.84 1.51
CA THR A 71 21.24 7.66 2.30
C THR A 71 22.13 6.46 2.02
N LEU A 72 22.71 6.39 0.82
CA LEU A 72 23.66 5.33 0.44
C LEU A 72 25.03 5.51 1.12
N GLU A 73 25.48 6.75 1.24
CA GLU A 73 26.76 7.14 1.84
C GLU A 73 26.78 7.02 3.36
N ASP A 74 25.62 6.90 4.02
CA ASP A 74 25.49 6.83 5.46
C ASP A 74 25.27 5.38 5.92
N ASP A 75 26.30 4.75 6.44
CA ASP A 75 26.28 3.35 6.86
C ASP A 75 25.68 3.12 8.26
N ASP A 76 25.49 4.17 9.04
CA ASP A 76 24.95 4.10 10.40
C ASP A 76 23.43 4.28 10.44
N TRP A 77 22.86 4.79 9.39
CA TRP A 77 21.43 5.12 9.35
C TRP A 77 20.54 3.88 9.30
N GLN A 78 19.60 3.79 10.22
CA GLN A 78 18.59 2.73 10.16
C GLN A 78 17.63 2.97 8.97
N ALA A 79 17.14 1.88 8.38
CA ALA A 79 16.24 1.95 7.21
C ALA A 79 15.00 2.84 7.46
N GLU A 80 14.40 2.78 8.65
CA GLU A 80 13.23 3.59 9.02
C GLU A 80 13.55 5.10 8.98
N GLY A 81 14.69 5.50 9.51
CA GLY A 81 15.14 6.90 9.45
C GLY A 81 15.42 7.35 8.02
N ALA A 82 16.07 6.50 7.22
CA ALA A 82 16.36 6.78 5.81
C ALA A 82 15.05 6.91 4.98
N MET A 83 14.09 6.00 5.13
CA MET A 83 12.78 6.09 4.47
C MET A 83 12.04 7.38 4.83
N THR A 84 11.98 7.72 6.12
CA THR A 84 11.36 8.96 6.61
C THR A 84 12.05 10.20 6.02
N TYR A 85 13.38 10.19 5.94
CA TYR A 85 14.13 11.28 5.32
C TYR A 85 13.80 11.43 3.84
N LEU A 86 13.78 10.33 3.08
CA LEU A 86 13.45 10.37 1.64
C LEU A 86 12.03 10.90 1.41
N TYR A 87 11.05 10.42 2.17
CA TYR A 87 9.67 10.90 2.09
C TYR A 87 9.57 12.42 2.37
N ARG A 88 10.23 12.90 3.41
CA ARG A 88 10.31 14.35 3.73
C ARG A 88 11.01 15.17 2.65
N ARG A 89 11.79 14.56 1.79
CA ARG A 89 12.46 15.19 0.64
C ARG A 89 11.67 15.10 -0.66
N GLY A 90 10.45 14.59 -0.61
CA GLY A 90 9.51 14.55 -1.71
C GLY A 90 9.63 13.34 -2.62
N LEU A 91 10.37 12.28 -2.22
CA LEU A 91 10.25 11.00 -2.89
C LEU A 91 8.90 10.38 -2.51
N ASP A 92 8.23 9.81 -3.48
CA ASP A 92 7.03 9.05 -3.20
C ASP A 92 7.35 7.66 -2.62
N VAL A 93 6.31 6.98 -2.16
CA VAL A 93 6.49 5.66 -1.53
C VAL A 93 6.87 4.56 -2.54
N TYR A 94 6.66 4.77 -3.85
CA TYR A 94 7.09 3.84 -4.88
C TYR A 94 8.60 3.90 -5.06
N ASP A 95 9.16 5.11 -5.18
CA ASP A 95 10.61 5.32 -5.26
C ASP A 95 11.32 4.79 -4.01
N ILE A 96 10.78 5.11 -2.81
CA ILE A 96 11.33 4.64 -1.55
C ILE A 96 11.29 3.11 -1.46
N ASN A 97 10.19 2.50 -1.94
CA ASN A 97 10.05 1.04 -1.99
C ASN A 97 11.09 0.40 -2.92
N GLN A 98 11.35 0.98 -4.08
CA GLN A 98 12.39 0.48 -5.00
C GLN A 98 13.76 0.50 -4.32
N VAL A 99 14.14 1.63 -3.72
CA VAL A 99 15.43 1.80 -3.03
C VAL A 99 15.57 0.81 -1.87
N LEU A 100 14.50 0.60 -1.08
CA LEU A 100 14.51 -0.39 0.01
C LEU A 100 14.57 -1.82 -0.52
N SER A 101 13.79 -2.15 -1.55
CA SER A 101 13.68 -3.52 -2.09
C SER A 101 15.01 -4.05 -2.60
N VAL A 102 15.82 -3.21 -3.22
CA VAL A 102 17.15 -3.57 -3.70
C VAL A 102 18.21 -3.56 -2.60
N GLY A 103 17.82 -3.35 -1.35
CA GLY A 103 18.72 -3.38 -0.21
C GLY A 103 19.67 -2.18 -0.14
N ALA A 104 19.26 -1.03 -0.65
CA ALA A 104 20.06 0.19 -0.65
C ALA A 104 19.87 1.06 0.61
N LEU A 105 18.93 0.72 1.49
CA LEU A 105 18.67 1.45 2.74
C LEU A 105 19.03 0.61 3.97
N GLY A 106 19.38 1.30 5.04
CA GLY A 106 19.73 0.73 6.33
C GLY A 106 21.23 0.75 6.59
N GLN A 107 21.62 0.24 7.75
CA GLN A 107 23.02 0.14 8.16
C GLN A 107 23.80 -0.75 7.18
N GLY A 108 24.99 -0.32 6.78
CA GLY A 108 25.78 -0.97 5.74
C GLY A 108 25.89 -2.48 5.87
N ALA A 109 26.23 -2.98 7.06
CA ALA A 109 26.33 -4.42 7.34
C ALA A 109 25.02 -5.21 7.22
N ASN A 110 23.87 -4.54 7.27
CA ASN A 110 22.55 -5.15 7.23
C ASN A 110 21.83 -4.97 5.88
N ARG A 111 22.44 -4.29 4.92
CA ARG A 111 21.87 -4.04 3.60
C ARG A 111 21.75 -5.35 2.82
N ARG A 112 20.54 -5.71 2.46
CA ARG A 112 20.21 -6.92 1.68
C ARG A 112 18.95 -6.71 0.87
N LEU A 113 18.77 -7.51 -0.18
CA LEU A 113 17.52 -7.53 -0.95
C LEU A 113 16.34 -7.83 -0.02
N VAL A 114 15.28 -7.05 -0.17
CA VAL A 114 14.03 -7.19 0.59
C VAL A 114 12.93 -7.58 -0.39
N PRO A 115 12.21 -8.69 -0.18
CA PRO A 115 11.08 -9.05 -1.04
C PRO A 115 10.09 -7.88 -1.18
N THR A 116 9.69 -7.57 -2.41
CA THR A 116 8.88 -6.37 -2.74
C THR A 116 7.64 -6.24 -1.85
N ARG A 117 6.91 -7.33 -1.61
CA ARG A 117 5.71 -7.28 -0.74
C ARG A 117 6.02 -6.85 0.69
N TRP A 118 7.22 -7.17 1.21
CA TRP A 118 7.63 -6.79 2.55
C TRP A 118 8.14 -5.35 2.58
N SER A 119 8.86 -4.94 1.53
CA SER A 119 9.34 -3.56 1.43
C SER A 119 8.16 -2.58 1.29
N ILE A 120 7.11 -2.92 0.53
CA ILE A 120 5.89 -2.11 0.44
C ILE A 120 5.29 -1.90 1.83
N THR A 121 5.07 -2.98 2.58
CA THR A 121 4.50 -2.90 3.93
C THR A 121 5.38 -2.09 4.88
N ALA A 122 6.70 -2.28 4.81
CA ALA A 122 7.65 -1.54 5.66
C ALA A 122 7.65 -0.04 5.35
N VAL A 123 7.59 0.35 4.08
CA VAL A 123 7.49 1.75 3.65
C VAL A 123 6.16 2.35 4.10
N ASP A 124 5.04 1.67 3.83
CA ASP A 124 3.71 2.15 4.21
C ASP A 124 3.59 2.33 5.74
N ASP A 125 4.14 1.40 6.52
CA ASP A 125 4.14 1.50 7.99
C ASP A 125 5.01 2.66 8.50
N THR A 126 6.23 2.78 7.98
CA THR A 126 7.18 3.82 8.38
C THR A 126 6.64 5.21 8.08
N VAL A 127 6.17 5.43 6.84
CA VAL A 127 5.62 6.72 6.44
C VAL A 127 4.34 7.02 7.22
N SER A 128 3.47 6.04 7.43
CA SER A 128 2.27 6.21 8.26
C SER A 128 2.60 6.63 9.70
N LYS A 129 3.59 6.02 10.34
CA LYS A 129 4.03 6.41 11.70
C LYS A 129 4.51 7.88 11.73
N PHE A 130 5.27 8.28 10.72
CA PHE A 130 5.72 9.66 10.57
C PHE A 130 4.54 10.62 10.41
N LEU A 131 3.60 10.35 9.49
CA LEU A 131 2.42 11.20 9.25
C LEU A 131 1.51 11.28 10.47
N ARG A 132 1.26 10.15 11.15
CA ARG A 132 0.51 10.12 12.40
C ARG A 132 1.14 11.04 13.46
N GLY A 133 2.47 11.05 13.56
CA GLY A 133 3.17 11.98 14.43
C GLY A 133 2.90 13.44 14.07
N ARG A 134 2.78 13.77 12.80
CA ARG A 134 2.50 15.14 12.33
C ARG A 134 1.07 15.59 12.64
N ILE A 135 0.08 14.72 12.50
CA ILE A 135 -1.33 15.07 12.78
C ILE A 135 -1.72 14.94 14.24
N ARG A 136 -0.86 14.38 15.11
CA ARG A 136 -1.17 14.04 16.50
C ARG A 136 -1.79 15.18 17.30
N ASN A 137 -1.36 16.41 17.05
CA ASN A 137 -1.84 17.62 17.73
C ASN A 137 -2.72 18.50 16.82
N ALA A 138 -3.07 18.03 15.63
CA ALA A 138 -3.95 18.76 14.74
C ALA A 138 -5.40 18.78 15.30
N PRO A 139 -6.21 19.79 14.98
CA PRO A 139 -7.63 19.75 15.29
C PRO A 139 -8.29 18.57 14.57
N SER A 140 -9.38 18.04 15.12
CA SER A 140 -10.13 17.00 14.44
C SER A 140 -10.90 17.56 13.24
N VAL A 141 -11.33 16.67 12.33
CA VAL A 141 -12.35 17.04 11.33
C VAL A 141 -13.60 17.55 12.02
N ASP A 142 -14.34 18.44 11.37
CA ASP A 142 -15.46 19.15 11.99
C ASP A 142 -16.78 18.35 11.91
N GLN A 143 -16.89 17.41 10.97
CA GLN A 143 -18.09 16.64 10.69
C GLN A 143 -17.74 15.22 10.24
N VAL A 144 -18.73 14.33 10.26
CA VAL A 144 -18.58 12.99 9.71
C VAL A 144 -18.65 13.04 8.20
N GLN A 145 -17.66 12.47 7.53
CA GLN A 145 -17.53 12.44 6.07
C GLN A 145 -17.42 11.00 5.58
N VAL A 146 -18.04 10.69 4.45
CA VAL A 146 -18.01 9.37 3.80
C VAL A 146 -17.46 9.51 2.40
N PHE A 147 -16.45 8.73 2.08
CA PHE A 147 -15.80 8.67 0.77
C PHE A 147 -15.95 7.26 0.22
N VAL A 148 -15.95 7.12 -1.10
CA VAL A 148 -16.02 5.83 -1.77
C VAL A 148 -15.12 5.81 -3.00
N ASN A 149 -14.55 4.66 -3.28
CA ASN A 149 -13.92 4.35 -4.56
C ASN A 149 -14.16 2.88 -4.90
N GLN A 150 -14.26 2.56 -6.17
CA GLN A 150 -14.40 1.20 -6.66
C GLN A 150 -13.42 0.95 -7.79
N TYR A 151 -12.66 -0.15 -7.69
CA TYR A 151 -11.70 -0.54 -8.71
C TYR A 151 -11.47 -2.06 -8.73
N ILE A 152 -11.57 -2.68 -9.90
CA ILE A 152 -11.29 -4.12 -10.15
C ILE A 152 -11.92 -5.02 -9.06
N GLY A 153 -13.25 -5.03 -8.95
CA GLY A 153 -13.95 -5.88 -7.97
C GLY A 153 -13.70 -5.55 -6.50
N ASN A 154 -13.07 -4.41 -6.20
CA ASN A 154 -12.94 -3.89 -4.84
C ASN A 154 -13.71 -2.59 -4.71
N ARG A 155 -14.46 -2.45 -3.61
CA ARG A 155 -15.08 -1.19 -3.20
C ARG A 155 -14.56 -0.80 -1.84
N TYR A 156 -14.26 0.47 -1.69
CA TYR A 156 -13.78 1.06 -0.44
C TYR A 156 -14.74 2.13 0.05
N TRP A 157 -15.23 1.96 1.26
CA TRP A 157 -15.96 3.00 1.99
C TRP A 157 -15.06 3.53 3.07
N ILE A 158 -14.88 4.84 3.13
CA ILE A 158 -14.02 5.48 4.13
C ILE A 158 -14.87 6.45 4.92
N VAL A 159 -14.95 6.25 6.23
CA VAL A 159 -15.66 7.14 7.14
C VAL A 159 -14.64 7.87 8.01
N LEU A 160 -14.64 9.19 7.93
CA LEU A 160 -13.90 10.06 8.85
C LEU A 160 -14.87 10.70 9.84
N ALA A 161 -14.61 10.57 11.12
CA ALA A 161 -15.45 11.15 12.17
C ALA A 161 -14.63 12.05 13.12
N PRO A 162 -15.25 13.09 13.72
CA PRO A 162 -14.60 13.92 14.71
C PRO A 162 -14.01 13.12 15.86
N GLY A 163 -12.78 13.40 16.22
CA GLY A 163 -12.07 12.77 17.34
C GLY A 163 -10.56 12.71 17.15
N LYS A 164 -9.87 12.19 18.15
CA LYS A 164 -8.44 11.87 18.05
C LYS A 164 -8.25 10.71 17.09
N TRP A 165 -7.06 10.60 16.52
CA TRP A 165 -6.70 9.50 15.63
C TRP A 165 -7.07 8.13 16.20
N GLU A 166 -7.86 7.42 15.47
CA GLU A 166 -8.13 5.98 15.58
C GLU A 166 -8.31 5.46 14.16
N TYR A 167 -7.91 4.24 13.91
CA TYR A 167 -8.02 3.65 12.58
C TYR A 167 -8.43 2.19 12.64
N GLU A 168 -9.38 1.81 11.82
CA GLU A 168 -9.79 0.43 11.61
C GLU A 168 -9.94 0.15 10.12
N LEU A 169 -9.41 -0.99 9.68
CA LEU A 169 -9.73 -1.60 8.40
C LEU A 169 -10.57 -2.84 8.64
N VAL A 170 -11.69 -2.93 7.93
CA VAL A 170 -12.52 -4.13 7.84
C VAL A 170 -12.54 -4.61 6.40
N GLU A 171 -12.16 -5.86 6.17
CA GLU A 171 -12.25 -6.53 4.86
C GLU A 171 -13.41 -7.50 4.85
N MET A 172 -14.25 -7.41 3.82
CA MET A 172 -15.38 -8.28 3.55
C MET A 172 -15.12 -9.00 2.22
N LYS A 173 -14.86 -10.30 2.27
CA LYS A 173 -14.49 -11.12 1.11
C LYS A 173 -15.69 -11.97 0.70
N ALA A 174 -16.28 -11.64 -0.44
CA ALA A 174 -17.44 -12.36 -0.97
C ALA A 174 -17.13 -13.83 -1.30
N PRO A 175 -18.10 -14.74 -1.17
CA PRO A 175 -17.97 -16.10 -1.66
C PRO A 175 -17.66 -16.12 -3.16
N GLY A 176 -16.73 -16.97 -3.59
CA GLY A 176 -16.24 -17.02 -4.96
C GLY A 176 -15.12 -16.04 -5.29
N SER A 177 -14.81 -15.09 -4.39
CA SER A 177 -13.66 -14.20 -4.55
C SER A 177 -12.34 -14.93 -4.35
N ILE A 178 -11.24 -14.35 -4.84
CA ILE A 178 -9.90 -14.95 -4.75
C ILE A 178 -9.46 -15.28 -3.30
N TRP A 179 -9.96 -14.56 -2.31
CA TRP A 179 -9.64 -14.73 -0.90
C TRP A 179 -10.70 -15.52 -0.11
N ASN A 180 -11.79 -15.93 -0.77
CA ASN A 180 -12.88 -16.74 -0.23
C ASN A 180 -13.46 -17.60 -1.37
N PRO A 181 -12.71 -18.62 -1.85
CA PRO A 181 -12.96 -19.28 -3.12
C PRO A 181 -14.19 -20.20 -3.14
N GLU A 182 -14.82 -20.49 -2.00
CA GLU A 182 -16.01 -21.35 -1.95
C GLU A 182 -17.26 -20.60 -2.40
N PRO A 183 -17.84 -20.94 -3.58
CA PRO A 183 -19.10 -20.34 -4.03
C PRO A 183 -20.27 -20.76 -3.11
N GLY A 184 -21.12 -19.80 -2.73
CA GLY A 184 -22.28 -20.06 -1.89
C GLY A 184 -22.00 -20.16 -0.39
N GLY A 185 -20.75 -19.91 0.04
CA GLY A 185 -20.38 -19.77 1.44
C GLY A 185 -20.82 -18.44 2.07
N ASN A 186 -20.40 -18.20 3.29
CA ASN A 186 -20.60 -16.91 3.96
C ASN A 186 -19.51 -15.91 3.53
N VAL A 187 -19.83 -14.61 3.63
CA VAL A 187 -18.80 -13.57 3.50
C VAL A 187 -17.77 -13.76 4.60
N PHE A 188 -16.49 -13.84 4.20
CA PHE A 188 -15.38 -13.91 5.15
C PHE A 188 -14.97 -12.49 5.56
N MET A 189 -14.94 -12.24 6.86
CA MET A 189 -14.61 -10.93 7.40
C MET A 189 -13.33 -11.00 8.23
N SER A 190 -12.50 -9.97 8.08
CA SER A 190 -11.34 -9.75 8.91
C SER A 190 -11.20 -8.26 9.24
N SER A 191 -10.72 -7.91 10.42
CA SER A 191 -10.49 -6.52 10.80
C SER A 191 -9.19 -6.33 11.56
N ALA A 192 -8.70 -5.10 11.52
CA ALA A 192 -7.54 -4.68 12.31
C ALA A 192 -7.70 -3.22 12.73
N TYR A 193 -7.42 -2.95 13.98
CA TYR A 193 -7.62 -1.65 14.64
C TYR A 193 -6.34 -1.11 15.26
N GLU A 194 -6.18 0.20 15.26
CA GLU A 194 -5.23 0.91 16.13
C GLU A 194 -5.88 2.13 16.79
N GLY A 195 -5.55 2.35 18.06
CA GLY A 195 -5.93 3.56 18.77
C GLY A 195 -4.94 4.71 18.59
N PHE A 196 -5.13 5.77 19.34
CA PHE A 196 -4.32 7.00 19.29
C PHE A 196 -2.81 6.79 19.42
N GLU A 197 -2.38 5.84 20.24
CA GLU A 197 -0.96 5.52 20.41
C GLU A 197 -0.40 4.62 19.28
N GLY A 198 -1.28 4.09 18.42
CA GLY A 198 -0.93 3.17 17.33
C GLY A 198 -0.70 1.74 17.80
N ARG A 199 -0.08 0.95 16.93
CA ARG A 199 0.24 -0.46 17.19
C ARG A 199 1.75 -0.66 17.27
N THR A 200 2.17 -1.63 18.08
CA THR A 200 3.56 -2.10 18.16
C THR A 200 3.78 -3.43 17.43
N GLY A 201 2.72 -4.23 17.25
CA GLY A 201 2.77 -5.53 16.58
C GLY A 201 2.34 -5.47 15.12
N TYR A 202 2.85 -6.42 14.32
CA TYR A 202 2.41 -6.60 12.93
C TYR A 202 0.95 -7.05 12.85
N VAL A 203 0.24 -6.63 11.80
CA VAL A 203 -1.15 -7.02 11.53
C VAL A 203 -1.14 -8.24 10.60
N GLU A 204 -1.61 -9.38 11.08
CA GLU A 204 -1.61 -10.63 10.31
C GLU A 204 -2.89 -10.80 9.48
N GLU A 205 -4.05 -10.48 10.04
CA GLU A 205 -5.37 -10.81 9.47
C GLU A 205 -5.71 -10.06 8.18
N THR A 206 -5.37 -8.79 8.12
CA THR A 206 -5.55 -7.93 6.93
C THR A 206 -4.24 -7.61 6.24
N ALA A 207 -3.13 -8.03 6.85
CA ALA A 207 -1.76 -7.92 6.33
C ALA A 207 -1.45 -6.57 5.65
N GLY A 208 -0.93 -6.61 4.43
CA GLY A 208 -0.51 -5.41 3.70
C GLY A 208 -1.62 -4.39 3.43
N ALA A 209 -2.87 -4.83 3.30
CA ALA A 209 -4.00 -3.92 3.04
C ALA A 209 -4.21 -2.91 4.17
N TYR A 210 -4.03 -3.33 5.43
CA TYR A 210 -4.10 -2.44 6.58
C TYR A 210 -3.13 -1.26 6.46
N TYR A 211 -1.86 -1.54 6.14
CA TYR A 211 -0.83 -0.51 6.06
C TYR A 211 -1.03 0.42 4.86
N ALA A 212 -1.40 -0.15 3.72
CA ALA A 212 -1.65 0.60 2.50
C ALA A 212 -2.84 1.57 2.62
N ALA A 213 -3.97 1.10 3.16
CA ALA A 213 -5.15 1.95 3.38
C ALA A 213 -4.87 3.01 4.45
N ARG A 214 -4.20 2.65 5.56
CA ARG A 214 -3.81 3.59 6.61
C ARG A 214 -2.97 4.74 6.08
N LEU A 215 -2.00 4.42 5.21
CA LEU A 215 -1.16 5.44 4.60
C LEU A 215 -1.98 6.45 3.80
N GLY A 216 -2.88 5.99 2.91
CA GLY A 216 -3.73 6.89 2.13
C GLY A 216 -4.61 7.79 3.00
N VAL A 217 -5.17 7.26 4.09
CA VAL A 217 -5.94 8.06 5.07
C VAL A 217 -5.07 9.11 5.75
N LEU A 218 -3.87 8.74 6.19
CA LEU A 218 -2.96 9.66 6.89
C LEU A 218 -2.40 10.76 5.97
N GLU A 219 -2.12 10.43 4.71
CA GLU A 219 -1.72 11.42 3.70
C GLU A 219 -2.81 12.47 3.49
N TYR A 220 -4.07 12.04 3.36
CA TYR A 220 -5.19 12.96 3.25
C TYR A 220 -5.34 13.85 4.51
N LEU A 221 -5.35 13.25 5.69
CA LEU A 221 -5.50 13.99 6.95
C LEU A 221 -4.34 14.99 7.18
N GLU A 222 -3.11 14.61 6.84
CA GLU A 222 -1.95 15.51 6.91
C GLU A 222 -2.09 16.67 5.91
N SER A 223 -2.54 16.41 4.69
CA SER A 223 -2.71 17.44 3.67
C SER A 223 -3.73 18.52 4.06
N ILE A 224 -4.79 18.14 4.78
CA ILE A 224 -5.80 19.08 5.30
C ILE A 224 -5.50 19.60 6.71
N GLY A 225 -4.39 19.17 7.34
CA GLY A 225 -3.99 19.57 8.68
C GLY A 225 -4.96 19.15 9.78
N ARG A 226 -5.57 17.98 9.68
CA ARG A 226 -6.59 17.46 10.61
C ARG A 226 -6.24 16.08 11.13
N GLN A 227 -6.90 15.66 12.21
CA GLN A 227 -6.97 14.27 12.66
C GLN A 227 -8.43 13.80 12.70
N ALA A 228 -8.65 12.49 12.69
CA ALA A 228 -9.98 11.90 12.72
C ALA A 228 -9.96 10.49 13.31
N LYS A 229 -11.14 9.98 13.70
CA LYS A 229 -11.39 8.55 13.76
C LYS A 229 -11.71 8.08 12.34
N ALA A 230 -10.97 7.10 11.85
CA ALA A 230 -11.08 6.62 10.47
C ALA A 230 -11.48 5.14 10.44
N LEU A 231 -12.53 4.84 9.70
CA LEU A 231 -12.94 3.47 9.36
C LEU A 231 -12.84 3.28 7.85
N VAL A 232 -12.14 2.25 7.43
CA VAL A 232 -12.10 1.81 6.03
C VAL A 232 -12.77 0.45 5.92
N LEU A 233 -13.83 0.36 5.13
CA LEU A 233 -14.50 -0.89 4.78
C LEU A 233 -14.08 -1.26 3.36
N ARG A 234 -13.43 -2.40 3.19
CA ARG A 234 -13.05 -2.95 1.89
C ARG A 234 -13.93 -4.14 1.56
N GLU A 235 -14.68 -4.03 0.48
CA GLU A 235 -15.42 -5.15 -0.11
C GLU A 235 -14.58 -5.76 -1.24
N VAL A 236 -14.41 -7.07 -1.23
CA VAL A 236 -13.77 -7.83 -2.31
C VAL A 236 -14.83 -8.73 -2.91
N SER A 237 -15.22 -8.43 -4.15
CA SER A 237 -16.20 -9.24 -4.92
C SER A 237 -15.52 -10.38 -5.66
N ASP A 238 -16.32 -11.26 -6.26
CA ASP A 238 -15.89 -12.35 -7.14
C ASP A 238 -15.30 -11.84 -8.48
N ASP A 239 -15.60 -10.60 -8.84
CA ASP A 239 -14.96 -9.92 -9.99
C ASP A 239 -13.45 -9.66 -9.77
N TYR A 240 -12.96 -9.73 -8.53
CA TYR A 240 -11.54 -9.62 -8.22
C TYR A 240 -10.82 -10.93 -8.46
N TRP A 241 -10.46 -11.18 -9.71
CA TRP A 241 -9.88 -12.44 -10.18
C TRP A 241 -8.35 -12.48 -10.20
N ALA A 242 -7.69 -11.32 -10.15
CA ALA A 242 -6.24 -11.24 -10.17
C ALA A 242 -5.70 -10.36 -9.02
N PRO A 243 -4.81 -10.88 -8.18
CA PRO A 243 -4.20 -10.09 -7.11
C PRO A 243 -3.21 -9.09 -7.70
N VAL A 244 -3.60 -7.82 -7.72
CA VAL A 244 -2.74 -6.71 -8.18
C VAL A 244 -1.93 -6.07 -7.05
N GLY A 245 -1.92 -6.69 -5.88
CA GLY A 245 -1.15 -6.27 -4.71
C GLY A 245 -1.77 -5.11 -3.93
N VAL A 246 -1.09 -4.75 -2.85
CA VAL A 246 -1.56 -3.74 -1.90
C VAL A 246 -1.48 -2.30 -2.44
N TRP A 247 -0.74 -2.08 -3.54
CA TRP A 247 -0.74 -0.77 -4.21
C TRP A 247 -2.14 -0.36 -4.66
N GLN A 248 -2.92 -1.31 -5.19
CA GLN A 248 -4.30 -1.06 -5.55
C GLN A 248 -5.13 -0.54 -4.34
N VAL A 249 -4.90 -1.10 -3.15
CA VAL A 249 -5.57 -0.65 -1.92
C VAL A 249 -5.23 0.81 -1.63
N ARG A 250 -3.95 1.16 -1.65
CA ARG A 250 -3.48 2.53 -1.39
C ARG A 250 -4.04 3.52 -2.40
N GLU A 251 -3.93 3.20 -3.70
CA GLU A 251 -4.41 4.10 -4.76
C GLU A 251 -5.92 4.25 -4.73
N SER A 252 -6.69 3.20 -4.44
CA SER A 252 -8.14 3.32 -4.29
C SER A 252 -8.53 4.22 -3.12
N VAL A 253 -7.80 4.17 -2.01
CA VAL A 253 -8.05 5.06 -0.87
C VAL A 253 -7.67 6.51 -1.21
N ARG A 254 -6.53 6.74 -1.88
CA ARG A 254 -6.14 8.07 -2.38
C ARG A 254 -7.19 8.65 -3.32
N ASN A 255 -7.61 7.87 -4.34
CA ASN A 255 -8.62 8.29 -5.31
C ASN A 255 -9.97 8.61 -4.64
N ALA A 256 -10.38 7.85 -3.61
CA ALA A 256 -11.60 8.17 -2.86
C ALA A 256 -11.55 9.57 -2.26
N PHE A 257 -10.39 10.03 -1.80
CA PHE A 257 -10.23 11.38 -1.26
C PHE A 257 -10.11 12.45 -2.35
N GLU A 258 -9.52 12.13 -3.51
CA GLU A 258 -9.45 13.04 -4.66
C GLU A 258 -10.83 13.33 -5.25
N ASP A 259 -11.69 12.31 -5.33
CA ASP A 259 -13.07 12.43 -5.79
C ASP A 259 -13.96 13.23 -4.81
N GLY A 260 -13.49 13.41 -3.57
CA GLY A 260 -14.24 14.09 -2.52
C GLY A 260 -15.31 13.25 -1.87
N PRO A 261 -16.06 13.81 -0.88
CA PRO A 261 -17.14 13.10 -0.21
C PRO A 261 -18.23 12.68 -1.20
N ASN A 262 -18.65 11.43 -1.12
CA ASN A 262 -19.39 10.75 -2.18
C ASN A 262 -20.80 11.29 -2.43
N PRO A 263 -21.14 11.65 -3.70
CA PRO A 263 -22.47 12.05 -4.11
C PRO A 263 -23.48 10.89 -4.27
N GLU A 264 -23.04 9.62 -4.31
CA GLU A 264 -23.94 8.48 -4.52
C GLU A 264 -24.80 8.12 -3.30
N LEU A 265 -24.42 8.58 -2.12
CA LEU A 265 -25.28 8.49 -0.95
C LEU A 265 -26.41 9.52 -1.12
N ARG A 266 -27.54 9.07 -1.65
CA ARG A 266 -28.70 9.90 -1.98
C ARG A 266 -29.19 10.73 -0.79
N GLY A 267 -29.12 12.03 -0.93
CA GLY A 267 -29.73 12.99 -0.03
C GLY A 267 -28.78 14.07 0.49
N GLU A 268 -27.53 13.75 0.79
CA GLU A 268 -26.51 14.72 1.19
C GLU A 268 -25.10 14.22 0.78
N PRO A 269 -24.27 15.06 0.18
CA PRO A 269 -23.01 14.62 -0.40
C PRO A 269 -22.03 14.20 0.70
N GLY A 270 -21.95 12.89 0.98
CA GLY A 270 -20.89 12.28 1.78
C GLY A 270 -20.71 12.84 3.19
N VAL A 271 -21.73 13.50 3.75
CA VAL A 271 -21.74 14.06 5.11
C VAL A 271 -22.84 13.42 5.91
N ALA A 272 -22.55 13.09 7.17
CA ALA A 272 -23.51 12.53 8.09
C ALA A 272 -23.47 13.28 9.44
N GLU A 273 -24.59 13.34 10.14
CA GLU A 273 -24.64 14.00 11.45
C GLU A 273 -23.82 13.27 12.50
N THR A 274 -23.84 11.93 12.44
CA THR A 274 -23.13 11.07 13.39
C THR A 274 -22.46 9.90 12.67
N PHE A 275 -21.50 9.26 13.34
CA PHE A 275 -20.88 8.02 12.84
C PHE A 275 -21.94 6.93 12.56
N ASP A 276 -22.89 6.74 13.48
CA ASP A 276 -23.97 5.76 13.32
C ASP A 276 -24.87 6.06 12.12
N SER A 277 -25.10 7.34 11.80
CA SER A 277 -25.87 7.72 10.61
C SER A 277 -25.09 7.44 9.34
N ALA A 278 -23.77 7.64 9.32
CA ALA A 278 -22.90 7.26 8.20
C ALA A 278 -22.94 5.74 7.96
N ILE A 279 -22.82 4.95 9.02
CA ILE A 279 -22.89 3.49 8.93
C ILE A 279 -24.25 3.03 8.41
N ARG A 280 -25.36 3.64 8.87
CA ARG A 280 -26.70 3.33 8.31
C ARG A 280 -26.84 3.67 6.84
N GLN A 281 -26.19 4.73 6.35
CA GLN A 281 -26.18 5.07 4.92
C GLN A 281 -25.41 4.05 4.09
N ILE A 282 -24.28 3.54 4.59
CA ILE A 282 -23.43 2.56 3.91
C ILE A 282 -24.05 1.15 3.95
N THR A 283 -24.68 0.76 5.06
CA THR A 283 -25.14 -0.62 5.30
C THR A 283 -25.97 -1.23 4.18
N PRO A 284 -26.92 -0.52 3.52
CA PRO A 284 -27.68 -1.08 2.39
C PRO A 284 -26.84 -1.46 1.17
N HIS A 285 -25.64 -0.93 1.07
CA HIS A 285 -24.70 -1.16 -0.03
C HIS A 285 -23.68 -2.27 0.28
N LEU A 286 -23.64 -2.75 1.52
CA LEU A 286 -22.68 -3.77 1.93
C LEU A 286 -23.23 -5.19 1.71
N PRO A 287 -22.35 -6.17 1.39
CA PRO A 287 -22.76 -7.57 1.21
C PRO A 287 -23.17 -8.24 2.53
N VAL A 288 -22.81 -7.67 3.67
CA VAL A 288 -23.18 -8.13 5.02
C VAL A 288 -23.60 -6.98 5.93
N SER A 289 -24.51 -7.28 6.84
CA SER A 289 -24.87 -6.32 7.89
C SER A 289 -23.71 -6.14 8.87
N LEU A 290 -23.30 -4.90 9.09
CA LEU A 290 -22.28 -4.54 10.11
C LEU A 290 -22.74 -4.80 11.55
N ALA A 291 -24.01 -5.13 11.78
CA ALA A 291 -24.53 -5.50 13.09
C ALA A 291 -23.81 -6.72 13.70
N ASN A 292 -23.12 -7.51 12.88
CA ASN A 292 -22.34 -8.68 13.30
C ASN A 292 -20.86 -8.35 13.60
N LEU A 293 -20.47 -7.09 13.52
CA LEU A 293 -19.09 -6.60 13.79
C LEU A 293 -18.88 -6.13 15.24
N ARG A 294 -19.63 -6.63 16.21
CA ARG A 294 -19.43 -6.31 17.62
C ARG A 294 -18.68 -7.38 18.35
#